data_0993945a8ef72606d87ced12c0de9189
#
_entry.id   0993945a8ef72606d87ced12c0de9189
#
_cell.length_a   1.000
_cell.length_b   1.000
_cell.length_c   1.000
_cell.angle_alpha   90.00
_cell.angle_beta   90.00
_cell.angle_gamma   90.00
#
_symmetry.space_group_name_H-M   'P 1'
#
loop_
_entity.id
_entity.type
_entity.pdbx_description
1 polymer ?
#
loop_
_entity_poly.entity_id
_entity_poly.type
_entity_poly.pdbx_seq_one_letter_code
_entity_poly.pdbx_strand_id
1 'polypeptide(L)'
;MPLNLEEILALPDIGQKINYLKKGRKTELPDCCKLWDDWNPERHEIMVDKKKYPDRKVLEKEAEKHFDEKTGKTYEIEARYKTEPVNRISIPLEQDIVNIQTAFTVGTEPSMDCTPTDDDEKKLLDAVKAVFKSNKIKYQNKKVVRSWLSEQEVAEYWYVVDDDSFWTKFWKKVKTAFGGKVKPTKKLKSVLWSPFRGDKLYPFFNDEGDLVAFSREYKKKLMDGSEVTCFMTITDKMVYQWDLSKGYEERTPFAHGFPKLPVLYAYRPEPYCKKIKTFRVRLEKLLSNYADCIDYHFFPLLKLIGDVEGFMGKV
;
A
#
# COMPACT_ATOMS: atom_id res chain seq x y z
N MET A 1 -29.82 -18.58 10.10
CA MET A 1 -29.99 -17.62 8.97
C MET A 1 -28.91 -16.55 9.09
N PRO A 2 -28.31 -16.08 8.02
CA PRO A 2 -27.46 -14.89 8.12
C PRO A 2 -28.37 -13.72 8.55
N LEU A 3 -27.92 -12.97 9.59
CA LEU A 3 -28.65 -11.78 10.03
C LEU A 3 -28.65 -10.75 8.91
N ASN A 4 -29.81 -10.14 8.68
CA ASN A 4 -29.93 -9.02 7.75
C ASN A 4 -29.17 -7.80 8.30
N LEU A 5 -28.71 -6.89 7.46
CA LEU A 5 -27.96 -5.69 7.84
C LEU A 5 -28.69 -4.89 8.96
N GLU A 6 -30.01 -4.73 8.83
CA GLU A 6 -30.82 -4.02 9.83
C GLU A 6 -30.82 -4.71 11.19
N GLU A 7 -30.91 -6.04 11.21
CA GLU A 7 -30.83 -6.84 12.44
C GLU A 7 -29.44 -6.71 13.10
N ILE A 8 -28.36 -6.71 12.30
CA ILE A 8 -26.99 -6.52 12.78
C ILE A 8 -26.84 -5.14 13.43
N LEU A 9 -27.34 -4.09 12.78
CA LEU A 9 -27.24 -2.72 13.30
C LEU A 9 -28.14 -2.49 14.53
N ALA A 10 -29.19 -3.28 14.72
CA ALA A 10 -30.06 -3.22 15.88
C ALA A 10 -29.52 -3.97 17.13
N LEU A 11 -28.44 -4.77 17.01
CA LEU A 11 -27.85 -5.48 18.12
C LEU A 11 -27.42 -4.48 19.23
N PRO A 12 -27.61 -4.81 20.53
CA PRO A 12 -27.21 -3.93 21.63
C PRO A 12 -25.69 -3.90 21.84
N ASP A 13 -24.98 -5.02 21.55
CA ASP A 13 -23.54 -5.14 21.74
C ASP A 13 -22.78 -4.69 20.48
N ILE A 14 -21.99 -3.65 20.63
CA ILE A 14 -21.17 -3.07 19.55
C ILE A 14 -20.11 -4.07 19.06
N GLY A 15 -19.52 -4.86 19.96
CA GLY A 15 -18.53 -5.87 19.60
C GLY A 15 -19.12 -6.93 18.68
N GLN A 16 -20.35 -7.39 18.97
CA GLN A 16 -21.06 -8.33 18.12
C GLN A 16 -21.43 -7.70 16.77
N LYS A 17 -21.93 -6.45 16.74
CA LYS A 17 -22.18 -5.73 15.49
C LYS A 17 -20.97 -5.73 14.56
N ILE A 18 -19.83 -5.29 15.10
CA ILE A 18 -18.57 -5.21 14.33
C ILE A 18 -18.13 -6.59 13.84
N ASN A 19 -18.24 -7.62 14.67
CA ASN A 19 -17.90 -8.99 14.28
C ASN A 19 -18.76 -9.50 13.13
N TYR A 20 -20.08 -9.25 13.15
CA TYR A 20 -20.96 -9.64 12.06
C TYR A 20 -20.67 -8.83 10.79
N LEU A 21 -20.44 -7.51 10.89
CA LEU A 21 -20.05 -6.69 9.75
C LEU A 21 -18.73 -7.15 9.12
N LYS A 22 -17.76 -7.57 9.92
CA LYS A 22 -16.50 -8.15 9.41
C LYS A 22 -16.72 -9.49 8.72
N LYS A 23 -17.61 -10.34 9.26
CA LYS A 23 -17.94 -11.65 8.67
C LYS A 23 -18.72 -11.54 7.36
N GLY A 24 -19.42 -10.42 7.11
CA GLY A 24 -20.10 -10.16 5.83
C GLY A 24 -19.16 -10.10 4.63
N ARG A 25 -17.87 -9.94 4.84
CA ARG A 25 -16.86 -10.10 3.80
C ARG A 25 -16.73 -11.57 3.41
N LYS A 26 -17.02 -11.89 2.14
CA LYS A 26 -16.96 -13.27 1.59
C LYS A 26 -15.54 -13.69 1.19
N THR A 27 -14.56 -12.77 1.16
CA THR A 27 -13.18 -12.99 0.74
C THR A 27 -12.22 -12.76 1.89
N GLU A 28 -11.04 -13.39 1.84
CA GLU A 28 -9.99 -13.14 2.82
C GLU A 28 -9.43 -11.73 2.69
N LEU A 29 -9.00 -11.15 3.83
CA LEU A 29 -8.29 -9.88 3.83
C LEU A 29 -6.93 -10.05 3.14
N PRO A 30 -6.50 -9.08 2.30
CA PRO A 30 -5.16 -9.08 1.75
C PRO A 30 -4.12 -9.08 2.87
N ASP A 31 -3.08 -9.90 2.72
CA ASP A 31 -1.92 -9.86 3.60
C ASP A 31 -1.05 -8.63 3.24
N CYS A 32 -1.37 -7.51 3.87
CA CYS A 32 -0.70 -6.24 3.60
C CYS A 32 0.82 -6.31 3.77
N CYS A 33 1.31 -7.10 4.75
CA CYS A 33 2.75 -7.25 4.98
C CYS A 33 3.43 -7.94 3.79
N LYS A 34 2.88 -9.06 3.34
CA LYS A 34 3.43 -9.79 2.17
C LYS A 34 3.33 -8.97 0.89
N LEU A 35 2.20 -8.28 0.67
CA LEU A 35 2.05 -7.41 -0.50
C LEU A 35 3.05 -6.26 -0.48
N TRP A 36 3.30 -5.69 0.69
CA TRP A 36 4.29 -4.62 0.86
C TRP A 36 5.72 -5.11 0.67
N ASP A 37 6.05 -6.31 1.19
CA ASP A 37 7.37 -6.91 1.02
C ASP A 37 7.65 -7.23 -0.46
N ASP A 38 6.65 -7.65 -1.21
CA ASP A 38 6.78 -7.86 -2.66
C ASP A 38 6.81 -6.55 -3.46
N TRP A 39 6.15 -5.50 -2.96
CA TRP A 39 6.09 -4.19 -3.62
C TRP A 39 7.34 -3.35 -3.43
N ASN A 40 7.98 -3.42 -2.26
CA ASN A 40 9.13 -2.60 -1.92
C ASN A 40 10.45 -3.35 -2.20
N PRO A 41 11.26 -2.91 -3.18
CA PRO A 41 12.54 -3.56 -3.51
C PRO A 41 13.50 -3.72 -2.32
N GLU A 42 13.49 -2.79 -1.38
CA GLU A 42 14.33 -2.86 -0.17
C GLU A 42 13.94 -4.01 0.78
N ARG A 43 12.72 -4.54 0.61
CA ARG A 43 12.15 -5.61 1.43
C ARG A 43 12.12 -6.96 0.73
N HIS A 44 12.62 -7.03 -0.50
CA HIS A 44 12.72 -8.30 -1.22
C HIS A 44 13.60 -9.30 -0.47
N GLU A 45 13.30 -10.58 -0.61
CA GLU A 45 14.00 -11.67 0.10
C GLU A 45 15.52 -11.58 -0.02
N ILE A 46 16.03 -11.19 -1.20
CA ILE A 46 17.47 -11.06 -1.44
C ILE A 46 18.13 -10.00 -0.58
N MET A 47 17.39 -8.94 -0.22
CA MET A 47 17.90 -7.84 0.61
C MET A 47 17.86 -8.19 2.11
N VAL A 48 16.80 -8.87 2.57
CA VAL A 48 16.53 -9.03 4.00
C VAL A 48 16.84 -10.42 4.55
N ASP A 49 16.76 -11.48 3.74
CA ASP A 49 16.98 -12.87 4.20
C ASP A 49 18.43 -13.30 4.09
N LYS A 50 19.24 -12.93 5.09
CA LYS A 50 20.66 -13.32 5.18
C LYS A 50 20.87 -14.82 5.44
N LYS A 51 19.82 -15.58 5.82
CA LYS A 51 19.94 -17.04 5.96
C LYS A 51 19.89 -17.73 4.61
N LYS A 52 18.99 -17.26 3.73
CA LYS A 52 18.84 -17.78 2.37
C LYS A 52 19.92 -17.25 1.42
N TYR A 53 20.40 -16.04 1.68
CA TYR A 53 21.45 -15.35 0.92
C TYR A 53 22.56 -14.90 1.87
N PRO A 54 23.40 -15.85 2.37
CA PRO A 54 24.47 -15.53 3.33
C PRO A 54 25.59 -14.73 2.68
N ASP A 55 26.27 -13.94 3.50
CA ASP A 55 27.52 -13.29 3.11
C ASP A 55 28.63 -14.32 2.86
N ARG A 56 29.61 -13.98 2.02
CA ARG A 56 30.65 -14.90 1.61
C ARG A 56 31.70 -15.05 2.74
N LYS A 57 32.06 -16.29 3.04
CA LYS A 57 33.23 -16.57 3.88
C LYS A 57 34.46 -16.69 3.00
N VAL A 58 35.40 -15.79 3.16
CA VAL A 58 36.67 -15.77 2.44
C VAL A 58 37.78 -16.18 3.40
N LEU A 59 38.69 -17.04 2.94
CA LEU A 59 39.85 -17.46 3.73
C LEU A 59 40.79 -16.26 3.88
N GLU A 60 41.05 -15.81 5.12
CA GLU A 60 41.99 -14.73 5.44
C GLU A 60 43.39 -15.26 5.71
N LYS A 61 43.48 -16.38 6.43
CA LYS A 61 44.75 -17.10 6.69
C LYS A 61 44.50 -18.60 6.60
N GLU A 62 45.42 -19.29 5.94
CA GLU A 62 45.44 -20.74 5.93
C GLU A 62 45.80 -21.31 7.30
N ALA A 63 45.41 -22.54 7.56
CA ALA A 63 45.84 -23.26 8.74
C ALA A 63 47.36 -23.49 8.67
N GLU A 64 48.09 -23.08 9.69
CA GLU A 64 49.55 -23.21 9.78
C GLU A 64 49.90 -24.13 10.92
N LYS A 65 50.93 -25.01 10.71
CA LYS A 65 51.54 -25.80 11.78
C LYS A 65 52.77 -25.07 12.27
N HIS A 66 52.70 -24.59 13.49
CA HIS A 66 53.84 -23.93 14.14
C HIS A 66 54.49 -24.88 15.09
N PHE A 67 55.83 -25.11 14.92
CA PHE A 67 56.63 -25.90 15.81
C PHE A 67 57.30 -24.98 16.84
N ASP A 68 57.01 -25.18 18.11
CA ASP A 68 57.64 -24.43 19.20
C ASP A 68 58.90 -25.15 19.64
N GLU A 69 60.04 -24.58 19.30
CA GLU A 69 61.38 -25.12 19.65
C GLU A 69 61.65 -25.22 21.17
N LYS A 70 60.95 -24.41 21.98
CA LYS A 70 61.11 -24.42 23.44
C LYS A 70 60.36 -25.55 24.13
N THR A 71 59.25 -25.93 23.62
CA THR A 71 58.37 -26.97 24.20
C THR A 71 58.40 -28.28 23.44
N GLY A 72 58.98 -28.32 22.22
CA GLY A 72 59.02 -29.49 21.34
C GLY A 72 57.65 -29.93 20.82
N LYS A 73 56.63 -29.07 20.92
CA LYS A 73 55.28 -29.37 20.51
C LYS A 73 54.88 -28.61 19.25
N THR A 74 54.12 -29.28 18.38
CA THR A 74 53.53 -28.67 17.21
C THR A 74 52.15 -28.18 17.55
N TYR A 75 51.84 -26.91 17.29
CA TYR A 75 50.51 -26.31 17.42
C TYR A 75 49.93 -26.14 16.03
N GLU A 76 48.67 -26.48 15.90
CA GLU A 76 47.92 -26.23 14.66
C GLU A 76 47.09 -24.93 14.86
N ILE A 77 47.41 -23.91 14.07
CA ILE A 77 46.66 -22.65 14.04
C ILE A 77 45.55 -22.85 13.03
N GLU A 78 44.30 -22.79 13.49
CA GLU A 78 43.13 -22.97 12.62
C GLU A 78 43.06 -21.87 11.55
N ALA A 79 42.52 -22.25 10.38
CA ALA A 79 42.27 -21.30 9.30
C ALA A 79 41.31 -20.19 9.76
N ARG A 80 41.69 -18.94 9.44
CA ARG A 80 40.87 -17.78 9.77
C ARG A 80 40.08 -17.34 8.57
N TYR A 81 38.77 -17.20 8.78
CA TYR A 81 37.85 -16.76 7.75
C TYR A 81 37.32 -15.35 8.06
N LYS A 82 37.26 -14.52 7.02
CA LYS A 82 36.59 -13.21 7.02
C LYS A 82 35.24 -13.30 6.32
N THR A 83 34.27 -12.60 6.85
CA THR A 83 32.99 -12.50 6.19
C THR A 83 32.95 -11.24 5.33
N GLU A 84 32.73 -11.39 4.03
CA GLU A 84 32.59 -10.31 3.08
C GLU A 84 31.16 -10.20 2.63
N PRO A 85 30.58 -8.96 2.55
CA PRO A 85 29.24 -8.77 2.04
C PRO A 85 29.17 -9.15 0.57
N VAL A 86 28.08 -9.82 0.17
CA VAL A 86 27.78 -10.12 -1.23
C VAL A 86 26.92 -9.01 -1.83
N ASN A 87 27.01 -8.82 -3.14
CA ASN A 87 26.13 -7.92 -3.86
C ASN A 87 24.69 -8.40 -3.77
N ARG A 88 23.77 -7.49 -3.45
CA ARG A 88 22.33 -7.75 -3.41
C ARG A 88 21.63 -6.74 -4.29
N ILE A 89 21.11 -7.23 -5.40
CA ILE A 89 20.43 -6.39 -6.40
C ILE A 89 18.94 -6.76 -6.37
N SER A 90 18.11 -5.81 -5.96
CA SER A 90 16.65 -5.90 -6.03
C SER A 90 16.12 -5.15 -7.23
N ILE A 91 15.06 -5.67 -7.87
CA ILE A 91 14.49 -5.12 -9.08
C ILE A 91 13.03 -4.74 -8.81
N PRO A 92 12.61 -3.48 -9.07
CA PRO A 92 11.23 -3.01 -8.87
C PRO A 92 10.27 -3.50 -9.97
N LEU A 93 10.38 -4.75 -10.41
CA LEU A 93 9.66 -5.29 -11.57
C LEU A 93 8.14 -5.17 -11.41
N GLU A 94 7.61 -5.43 -10.21
CA GLU A 94 6.19 -5.28 -9.90
C GLU A 94 5.72 -3.83 -10.03
N GLN A 95 6.53 -2.88 -9.57
CA GLN A 95 6.22 -1.45 -9.67
C GLN A 95 6.18 -1.01 -11.13
N ASP A 96 7.14 -1.44 -11.93
CA ASP A 96 7.22 -1.07 -13.35
C ASP A 96 6.03 -1.62 -14.13
N ILE A 97 5.69 -2.90 -13.94
CA ILE A 97 4.55 -3.52 -14.61
C ILE A 97 3.23 -2.84 -14.20
N VAL A 98 3.02 -2.58 -12.91
CA VAL A 98 1.81 -1.90 -12.43
C VAL A 98 1.74 -0.46 -12.95
N ASN A 99 2.86 0.25 -13.00
CA ASN A 99 2.91 1.61 -13.55
C ASN A 99 2.59 1.64 -15.05
N ILE A 100 3.16 0.72 -15.84
CA ILE A 100 2.88 0.56 -17.27
C ILE A 100 1.40 0.22 -17.47
N GLN A 101 0.87 -0.77 -16.74
CA GLN A 101 -0.54 -1.16 -16.84
C GLN A 101 -1.48 -0.02 -16.43
N THR A 102 -1.13 0.74 -15.38
CA THR A 102 -1.91 1.91 -14.95
C THR A 102 -1.90 3.00 -16.03
N ALA A 103 -0.76 3.26 -16.65
CA ALA A 103 -0.65 4.22 -17.75
C ALA A 103 -1.47 3.78 -18.96
N PHE A 104 -1.50 2.48 -19.27
CA PHE A 104 -2.30 1.94 -20.36
C PHE A 104 -3.80 2.03 -20.11
N THR A 105 -4.23 1.76 -18.87
CA THR A 105 -5.66 1.73 -18.51
C THR A 105 -6.27 3.12 -18.35
N VAL A 106 -5.56 4.04 -17.67
CA VAL A 106 -6.08 5.37 -17.27
C VAL A 106 -5.12 6.51 -17.61
N GLY A 107 -4.23 6.31 -18.58
CA GLY A 107 -3.29 7.33 -19.04
C GLY A 107 -3.98 8.53 -19.69
N THR A 108 -5.02 8.24 -20.46
CA THR A 108 -5.85 9.25 -21.13
C THR A 108 -7.07 9.57 -20.25
N GLU A 109 -7.44 10.82 -20.17
CA GLU A 109 -8.62 11.26 -19.45
C GLU A 109 -9.88 10.85 -20.21
N PRO A 110 -10.87 10.20 -19.55
CA PRO A 110 -12.11 9.87 -20.21
C PRO A 110 -12.84 11.16 -20.59
N SER A 111 -13.28 11.26 -21.84
CA SER A 111 -14.11 12.36 -22.30
C SER A 111 -15.53 12.19 -21.75
N MET A 112 -16.11 13.29 -21.24
CA MET A 112 -17.54 13.34 -20.97
C MET A 112 -18.23 13.89 -22.21
N ASP A 113 -18.89 13.00 -22.94
CA ASP A 113 -19.68 13.37 -24.10
C ASP A 113 -21.15 13.35 -23.70
N CYS A 114 -21.77 14.52 -23.74
CA CYS A 114 -23.19 14.73 -23.48
C CYS A 114 -23.64 15.95 -24.30
N THR A 115 -24.71 15.78 -25.06
CA THR A 115 -25.33 16.88 -25.79
C THR A 115 -26.54 17.36 -24.99
N PRO A 116 -26.42 18.41 -24.18
CA PRO A 116 -27.53 18.94 -23.39
C PRO A 116 -28.63 19.49 -24.31
N THR A 117 -29.89 19.15 -24.01
CA THR A 117 -31.03 19.58 -24.76
C THR A 117 -31.59 20.92 -24.26
N ASP A 118 -31.34 21.26 -23.01
CA ASP A 118 -31.75 22.51 -22.39
C ASP A 118 -30.66 23.15 -21.51
N ASP A 119 -30.94 24.36 -21.01
CA ASP A 119 -29.99 25.12 -20.17
C ASP A 119 -29.77 24.48 -18.79
N ASP A 120 -30.69 23.71 -18.26
CA ASP A 120 -30.57 23.09 -16.95
C ASP A 120 -29.68 21.83 -17.02
N GLU A 121 -29.82 21.05 -18.09
CA GLU A 121 -28.89 19.95 -18.39
C GLU A 121 -27.47 20.46 -18.60
N LYS A 122 -27.30 21.60 -19.28
CA LYS A 122 -25.96 22.24 -19.43
C LYS A 122 -25.39 22.65 -18.10
N LYS A 123 -26.15 23.28 -17.22
CA LYS A 123 -25.72 23.63 -15.85
C LYS A 123 -25.33 22.38 -15.05
N LEU A 124 -26.08 21.30 -15.18
CA LEU A 124 -25.78 20.03 -14.52
C LEU A 124 -24.46 19.45 -15.04
N LEU A 125 -24.25 19.42 -16.35
CA LEU A 125 -23.00 18.94 -16.95
C LEU A 125 -21.80 19.76 -16.48
N ASP A 126 -21.92 21.09 -16.45
CA ASP A 126 -20.87 21.97 -15.96
C ASP A 126 -20.57 21.76 -14.47
N ALA A 127 -21.60 21.50 -13.64
CA ALA A 127 -21.44 21.16 -12.24
C ALA A 127 -20.67 19.82 -12.06
N VAL A 128 -21.01 18.79 -12.84
CA VAL A 128 -20.29 17.50 -12.81
C VAL A 128 -18.84 17.67 -13.23
N LYS A 129 -18.56 18.42 -14.31
CA LYS A 129 -17.20 18.74 -14.75
C LYS A 129 -16.42 19.51 -13.68
N ALA A 130 -17.05 20.46 -12.99
CA ALA A 130 -16.45 21.20 -11.89
C ALA A 130 -16.09 20.30 -10.69
N VAL A 131 -16.96 19.37 -10.33
CA VAL A 131 -16.69 18.36 -9.28
C VAL A 131 -15.50 17.46 -9.67
N PHE A 132 -15.44 16.99 -10.91
CA PHE A 132 -14.33 16.17 -11.40
C PHE A 132 -13.00 16.94 -11.39
N LYS A 133 -13.01 18.18 -11.84
CA LYS A 133 -11.85 19.06 -11.82
C LYS A 133 -11.38 19.35 -10.38
N SER A 134 -12.30 19.65 -9.46
CA SER A 134 -11.98 19.97 -8.06
C SER A 134 -11.38 18.76 -7.31
N ASN A 135 -11.82 17.56 -7.61
CA ASN A 135 -11.31 16.30 -7.03
C ASN A 135 -10.10 15.74 -7.80
N LYS A 136 -9.69 16.37 -8.89
CA LYS A 136 -8.57 15.91 -9.73
C LYS A 136 -8.75 14.44 -10.15
N ILE A 137 -9.94 14.09 -10.63
CA ILE A 137 -10.36 12.70 -10.93
C ILE A 137 -9.34 11.97 -11.81
N LYS A 138 -8.71 12.63 -12.77
CA LYS A 138 -7.64 12.05 -13.58
C LYS A 138 -6.52 11.42 -12.74
N TYR A 139 -6.08 12.11 -11.70
CA TYR A 139 -5.03 11.60 -10.79
C TYR A 139 -5.59 10.60 -9.79
N GLN A 140 -6.84 10.78 -9.38
CA GLN A 140 -7.54 9.85 -8.50
C GLN A 140 -7.70 8.49 -9.16
N ASN A 141 -8.16 8.44 -10.41
CA ASN A 141 -8.30 7.21 -11.18
C ASN A 141 -6.98 6.44 -11.31
N LYS A 142 -5.86 7.15 -11.55
CA LYS A 142 -4.54 6.52 -11.56
C LYS A 142 -4.18 5.88 -10.21
N LYS A 143 -4.51 6.55 -9.10
CA LYS A 143 -4.28 6.00 -7.76
C LYS A 143 -5.18 4.78 -7.50
N VAL A 144 -6.46 4.86 -7.88
CA VAL A 144 -7.41 3.74 -7.76
C VAL A 144 -6.91 2.52 -8.50
N VAL A 145 -6.58 2.64 -9.79
CA VAL A 145 -6.10 1.52 -10.60
C VAL A 145 -4.77 0.97 -10.06
N ARG A 146 -3.84 1.85 -9.68
CA ARG A 146 -2.57 1.41 -9.11
C ARG A 146 -2.78 0.61 -7.82
N SER A 147 -3.57 1.11 -6.87
CA SER A 147 -3.86 0.39 -5.63
C SER A 147 -4.62 -0.92 -5.89
N TRP A 148 -5.57 -0.93 -6.80
CA TRP A 148 -6.29 -2.15 -7.20
C TRP A 148 -5.35 -3.24 -7.74
N LEU A 149 -4.34 -2.87 -8.54
CA LEU A 149 -3.38 -3.79 -9.12
C LEU A 149 -2.33 -4.27 -8.10
N SER A 150 -1.83 -3.37 -7.24
CA SER A 150 -0.75 -3.68 -6.30
C SER A 150 -1.25 -4.27 -4.96
N GLU A 151 -2.42 -3.83 -4.49
CA GLU A 151 -2.92 -4.08 -3.14
C GLU A 151 -4.11 -5.03 -3.08
N GLN A 152 -4.56 -5.59 -4.24
CA GLN A 152 -5.72 -6.47 -4.45
C GLN A 152 -7.07 -5.78 -4.28
N GLU A 153 -7.20 -4.81 -3.40
CA GLU A 153 -8.46 -4.12 -3.16
C GLU A 153 -8.26 -2.63 -2.95
N VAL A 154 -9.32 -1.90 -3.27
CA VAL A 154 -9.38 -0.45 -3.11
C VAL A 154 -10.83 -0.03 -2.99
N ALA A 155 -11.08 0.99 -2.17
CA ALA A 155 -12.38 1.63 -2.09
C ALA A 155 -12.25 3.14 -2.26
N GLU A 156 -13.12 3.73 -3.05
CA GLU A 156 -13.26 5.17 -3.18
C GLU A 156 -14.57 5.60 -2.49
N TYR A 157 -14.45 6.44 -1.47
CA TYR A 157 -15.57 6.98 -0.72
C TYR A 157 -15.80 8.43 -1.08
N TRP A 158 -17.06 8.73 -1.45
CA TRP A 158 -17.53 10.06 -1.75
C TRP A 158 -18.29 10.66 -0.57
N TYR A 159 -18.00 11.88 -0.21
CA TYR A 159 -18.61 12.55 0.93
C TYR A 159 -18.80 14.05 0.69
N VAL A 160 -19.72 14.63 1.41
CA VAL A 160 -20.04 16.05 1.32
C VAL A 160 -19.42 16.79 2.47
N VAL A 161 -18.73 17.90 2.18
CA VAL A 161 -18.19 18.81 3.19
C VAL A 161 -18.72 20.22 2.97
N ASP A 162 -18.85 20.98 4.04
CA ASP A 162 -19.12 22.40 3.94
C ASP A 162 -17.89 23.13 3.37
N ASP A 163 -18.15 24.10 2.48
CA ASP A 163 -17.08 24.93 1.94
C ASP A 163 -16.58 25.93 2.99
N ASP A 164 -15.56 25.51 3.72
CA ASP A 164 -14.90 26.29 4.77
C ASP A 164 -13.77 27.18 4.26
N SER A 165 -13.70 27.44 2.97
CA SER A 165 -12.71 28.37 2.40
C SER A 165 -12.80 29.74 3.09
N PHE A 166 -11.64 30.36 3.42
CA PHE A 166 -11.56 31.67 4.05
C PHE A 166 -12.41 32.74 3.32
N TRP A 167 -12.33 32.77 2.00
CA TRP A 167 -13.12 33.67 1.16
C TRP A 167 -14.62 33.41 1.23
N THR A 168 -15.02 32.14 1.27
CA THR A 168 -16.44 31.76 1.41
C THR A 168 -16.99 32.15 2.79
N LYS A 169 -16.21 31.95 3.85
CA LYS A 169 -16.55 32.40 5.23
C LYS A 169 -16.64 33.92 5.31
N PHE A 170 -15.72 34.63 4.68
CA PHE A 170 -15.73 36.08 4.64
C PHE A 170 -16.98 36.61 3.92
N TRP A 171 -17.27 36.13 2.71
CA TRP A 171 -18.44 36.56 1.97
C TRP A 171 -19.77 36.11 2.62
N LYS A 172 -19.80 34.97 3.29
CA LYS A 172 -20.95 34.57 4.11
C LYS A 172 -21.20 35.57 5.24
N LYS A 173 -20.14 35.98 5.97
CA LYS A 173 -20.24 37.02 7.02
C LYS A 173 -20.71 38.35 6.47
N VAL A 174 -20.18 38.81 5.36
CA VAL A 174 -20.60 40.06 4.70
C VAL A 174 -22.08 40.00 4.31
N LYS A 175 -22.52 38.94 3.62
CA LYS A 175 -23.94 38.77 3.25
C LYS A 175 -24.86 38.68 4.47
N THR A 176 -24.46 38.00 5.52
CA THR A 176 -25.27 37.93 6.77
C THR A 176 -25.37 39.30 7.43
N ALA A 177 -24.30 40.11 7.43
CA ALA A 177 -24.34 41.45 7.96
C ALA A 177 -25.29 42.39 7.18
N PHE A 178 -25.52 42.12 5.88
CA PHE A 178 -26.49 42.82 5.05
C PHE A 178 -27.90 42.16 4.99
N GLY A 179 -28.22 41.28 5.95
CA GLY A 179 -29.55 40.64 6.06
C GLY A 179 -29.85 39.57 5.01
N GLY A 180 -28.87 39.15 4.23
CA GLY A 180 -29.04 38.10 3.20
C GLY A 180 -28.98 36.69 3.79
N LYS A 181 -29.94 35.84 3.43
CA LYS A 181 -29.89 34.40 3.73
C LYS A 181 -28.76 33.75 2.91
N VAL A 182 -27.76 33.19 3.61
CA VAL A 182 -26.65 32.49 2.99
C VAL A 182 -26.95 30.99 2.95
N LYS A 183 -27.09 30.43 1.74
CA LYS A 183 -27.16 28.98 1.58
C LYS A 183 -25.78 28.36 1.89
N PRO A 184 -25.70 27.27 2.67
CA PRO A 184 -24.44 26.55 2.88
C PRO A 184 -23.92 26.06 1.52
N THR A 185 -22.68 26.41 1.22
CA THR A 185 -22.00 25.93 0.01
C THR A 185 -21.38 24.58 0.35
N LYS A 186 -21.90 23.53 -0.24
CA LYS A 186 -21.39 22.16 -0.05
C LYS A 186 -20.46 21.77 -1.19
N LYS A 187 -19.38 21.09 -0.86
CA LYS A 187 -18.45 20.52 -1.84
C LYS A 187 -18.47 18.99 -1.74
N LEU A 188 -18.48 18.35 -2.88
CA LEU A 188 -18.34 16.90 -2.99
C LEU A 188 -16.86 16.56 -3.07
N LYS A 189 -16.38 15.68 -2.21
CA LYS A 189 -15.01 15.18 -2.17
C LYS A 189 -14.96 13.68 -2.22
N SER A 190 -13.86 13.13 -2.73
CA SER A 190 -13.57 11.71 -2.67
C SER A 190 -12.27 11.44 -1.90
N VAL A 191 -12.22 10.28 -1.25
CA VAL A 191 -11.04 9.76 -0.55
C VAL A 191 -10.85 8.31 -0.91
N LEU A 192 -9.58 7.91 -1.06
CA LEU A 192 -9.19 6.55 -1.37
C LEU A 192 -8.80 5.81 -0.10
N TRP A 193 -9.32 4.59 0.05
CA TRP A 193 -8.98 3.65 1.11
C TRP A 193 -8.35 2.41 0.51
N SER A 194 -7.23 1.97 1.09
CA SER A 194 -6.50 0.82 0.59
C SER A 194 -5.62 0.19 1.66
N PRO A 195 -5.23 -1.10 1.52
CA PRO A 195 -4.41 -1.82 2.48
C PRO A 195 -3.07 -1.14 2.79
N PHE A 196 -2.34 -0.59 1.80
CA PHE A 196 -1.06 0.10 2.03
C PHE A 196 -1.19 1.40 2.81
N ARG A 197 -2.41 1.94 2.91
CA ARG A 197 -2.74 3.09 3.77
C ARG A 197 -3.09 2.68 5.20
N GLY A 198 -3.05 1.39 5.50
CA GLY A 198 -3.39 0.82 6.80
C GLY A 198 -4.90 0.58 6.98
N ASP A 199 -5.66 0.58 5.89
CA ASP A 199 -7.09 0.31 5.92
C ASP A 199 -7.36 -1.19 5.77
N LYS A 200 -8.31 -1.70 6.55
CA LYS A 200 -8.91 -3.01 6.32
C LYS A 200 -10.34 -2.79 5.86
N LEU A 201 -10.66 -3.35 4.71
CA LEU A 201 -11.92 -3.10 4.01
C LEU A 201 -12.87 -4.29 4.17
N TYR A 202 -14.12 -4.03 4.52
CA TYR A 202 -15.14 -5.05 4.76
C TYR A 202 -16.41 -4.71 3.97
N PRO A 203 -16.48 -5.12 2.69
CA PRO A 203 -17.70 -5.02 1.92
C PRO A 203 -18.76 -5.99 2.46
N PHE A 204 -20.01 -5.55 2.54
CA PHE A 204 -21.13 -6.37 2.93
C PHE A 204 -22.13 -6.46 1.77
N PHE A 205 -22.25 -7.65 1.21
CA PHE A 205 -23.13 -7.93 0.08
C PHE A 205 -24.39 -8.64 0.56
N ASN A 206 -25.52 -8.32 -0.07
CA ASN A 206 -26.74 -9.09 0.10
C ASN A 206 -26.66 -10.44 -0.65
N ASP A 207 -27.73 -11.23 -0.58
CA ASP A 207 -27.80 -12.54 -1.26
C ASP A 207 -27.88 -12.40 -2.79
N GLU A 208 -28.32 -11.25 -3.29
CA GLU A 208 -28.39 -10.90 -4.71
C GLU A 208 -27.05 -10.45 -5.28
N GLY A 209 -26.07 -10.17 -4.41
CA GLY A 209 -24.73 -9.73 -4.80
C GLY A 209 -24.55 -8.21 -4.83
N ASP A 210 -25.53 -7.44 -4.37
CA ASP A 210 -25.42 -6.00 -4.26
C ASP A 210 -24.66 -5.58 -3.00
N LEU A 211 -23.84 -4.55 -3.13
CA LEU A 211 -23.12 -3.95 -2.01
C LEU A 211 -24.09 -3.05 -1.20
N VAL A 212 -24.56 -3.55 -0.07
CA VAL A 212 -25.55 -2.86 0.78
C VAL A 212 -24.95 -2.08 1.93
N ALA A 213 -23.75 -2.46 2.37
CA ALA A 213 -22.97 -1.72 3.36
C ALA A 213 -21.47 -1.88 3.11
N PHE A 214 -20.71 -0.91 3.56
CA PHE A 214 -19.26 -0.96 3.46
C PHE A 214 -18.65 -0.52 4.78
N SER A 215 -17.74 -1.35 5.32
CA SER A 215 -17.06 -1.03 6.57
C SER A 215 -15.55 -0.90 6.35
N ARG A 216 -14.95 -0.03 7.15
CA ARG A 216 -13.51 0.26 7.17
C ARG A 216 -12.98 0.24 8.60
N GLU A 217 -11.92 -0.52 8.84
CA GLU A 217 -11.12 -0.43 10.06
C GLU A 217 -9.82 0.33 9.74
N TYR A 218 -9.50 1.34 10.54
CA TYR A 218 -8.33 2.17 10.33
C TYR A 218 -7.79 2.73 11.64
N LYS A 219 -6.52 3.11 11.65
CA LYS A 219 -5.88 3.76 12.78
C LYS A 219 -5.89 5.27 12.61
N LYS A 220 -6.23 5.98 13.68
CA LYS A 220 -6.19 7.43 13.76
C LYS A 220 -5.19 7.85 14.84
N LYS A 221 -4.24 8.72 14.47
CA LYS A 221 -3.35 9.36 15.45
C LYS A 221 -4.07 10.54 16.08
N LEU A 222 -4.06 10.58 17.40
CA LEU A 222 -4.57 11.71 18.19
C LEU A 222 -3.48 12.77 18.35
N MET A 223 -3.85 13.96 18.85
CA MET A 223 -2.92 15.07 19.07
C MET A 223 -1.86 14.77 20.14
N ASP A 224 -2.15 13.86 21.07
CA ASP A 224 -1.24 13.36 22.11
C ASP A 224 -0.24 12.29 21.62
N GLY A 225 -0.29 11.95 20.31
CA GLY A 225 0.55 10.92 19.72
C GLY A 225 0.04 9.49 19.88
N SER A 226 -1.03 9.25 20.66
CA SER A 226 -1.64 7.94 20.81
C SER A 226 -2.38 7.51 19.52
N GLU A 227 -2.44 6.20 19.28
CA GLU A 227 -3.17 5.63 18.14
C GLU A 227 -4.48 5.01 18.63
N VAL A 228 -5.57 5.39 17.99
CA VAL A 228 -6.91 4.81 18.22
C VAL A 228 -7.32 4.05 16.99
N THR A 229 -7.77 2.80 17.18
CA THR A 229 -8.36 2.01 16.10
C THR A 229 -9.83 2.35 15.99
N CYS A 230 -10.24 2.82 14.81
CA CYS A 230 -11.61 3.20 14.50
C CYS A 230 -12.22 2.19 13.53
N PHE A 231 -13.52 1.95 13.69
CA PHE A 231 -14.32 1.19 12.74
C PHE A 231 -15.47 2.06 12.24
N MET A 232 -15.65 2.13 10.93
CA MET A 232 -16.68 2.94 10.31
C MET A 232 -17.49 2.08 9.33
N THR A 233 -18.79 2.16 9.43
CA THR A 233 -19.73 1.48 8.51
C THR A 233 -20.59 2.50 7.81
N ILE A 234 -20.72 2.39 6.49
CA ILE A 234 -21.54 3.21 5.64
C ILE A 234 -22.61 2.32 5.05
N THR A 235 -23.85 2.73 5.19
CA THR A 235 -25.00 2.08 4.59
C THR A 235 -25.53 2.96 3.44
N ASP A 236 -26.68 2.66 2.88
CA ASP A 236 -27.35 3.47 1.87
C ASP A 236 -27.74 4.87 2.35
N LYS A 237 -27.96 5.07 3.68
CA LYS A 237 -28.45 6.34 4.25
C LYS A 237 -27.55 6.92 5.32
N MET A 238 -26.92 6.08 6.15
CA MET A 238 -26.28 6.47 7.38
C MET A 238 -24.80 6.07 7.44
N VAL A 239 -24.02 6.83 8.20
CA VAL A 239 -22.65 6.52 8.56
C VAL A 239 -22.58 6.28 10.07
N TYR A 240 -22.06 5.11 10.45
CA TYR A 240 -21.81 4.69 11.83
C TYR A 240 -20.32 4.69 12.10
N GLN A 241 -19.89 5.14 13.26
CA GLN A 241 -18.48 5.18 13.64
C GLN A 241 -18.29 4.71 15.06
N TRP A 242 -17.32 3.84 15.29
CA TRP A 242 -16.98 3.29 16.61
C TRP A 242 -15.49 3.41 16.87
N ASP A 243 -15.11 3.78 18.09
CA ASP A 243 -13.73 3.78 18.56
C ASP A 243 -13.46 2.49 19.34
N LEU A 244 -12.61 1.60 18.77
CA LEU A 244 -12.37 0.28 19.33
C LEU A 244 -11.43 0.29 20.54
N SER A 245 -10.56 1.29 20.66
CA SER A 245 -9.50 1.35 21.69
C SER A 245 -10.01 1.77 23.07
N LYS A 246 -11.21 2.36 23.15
CA LYS A 246 -11.81 2.90 24.39
C LYS A 246 -13.06 2.16 24.84
N GLY A 247 -13.14 0.84 24.59
CA GLY A 247 -14.29 0.05 25.02
C GLY A 247 -15.50 0.18 24.09
N TYR A 248 -15.27 0.35 22.78
CA TYR A 248 -16.33 0.43 21.78
C TYR A 248 -17.26 1.64 21.94
N GLU A 249 -16.70 2.84 22.09
CA GLU A 249 -17.51 4.06 22.10
C GLU A 249 -18.16 4.30 20.73
N GLU A 250 -19.48 4.44 20.73
CA GLU A 250 -20.24 4.78 19.51
C GLU A 250 -20.35 6.30 19.38
N ARG A 251 -20.02 6.82 18.20
CA ARG A 251 -20.27 8.21 17.85
C ARG A 251 -21.68 8.34 17.29
N THR A 252 -22.29 9.51 17.47
CA THR A 252 -23.63 9.77 16.91
C THR A 252 -23.66 9.50 15.42
N PRO A 253 -24.49 8.55 14.95
CA PRO A 253 -24.63 8.29 13.53
C PRO A 253 -25.15 9.52 12.78
N PHE A 254 -24.74 9.70 11.53
CA PHE A 254 -25.19 10.82 10.71
C PHE A 254 -25.55 10.38 9.30
N ALA A 255 -26.49 11.11 8.67
CA ALA A 255 -26.88 10.87 7.30
C ALA A 255 -25.87 11.49 6.33
N HIS A 256 -25.45 10.73 5.32
CA HIS A 256 -24.49 11.23 4.32
C HIS A 256 -25.16 11.99 3.15
N GLY A 257 -26.48 11.91 3.02
CA GLY A 257 -27.25 12.69 2.04
C GLY A 257 -27.22 12.18 0.59
N PHE A 258 -26.63 11.02 0.33
CA PHE A 258 -26.69 10.36 -0.99
C PHE A 258 -27.89 9.40 -1.05
N PRO A 259 -28.47 9.17 -2.24
CA PRO A 259 -29.58 8.23 -2.42
C PRO A 259 -29.15 6.75 -2.40
N LYS A 260 -27.86 6.47 -2.55
CA LYS A 260 -27.25 5.13 -2.54
C LYS A 260 -25.93 5.17 -1.77
N LEU A 261 -25.38 3.99 -1.48
CA LEU A 261 -24.08 3.83 -0.85
C LEU A 261 -22.98 4.59 -1.64
N PRO A 262 -22.33 5.61 -1.06
CA PRO A 262 -21.34 6.44 -1.76
C PRO A 262 -19.94 5.83 -1.77
N VAL A 263 -19.82 4.51 -1.93
CA VAL A 263 -18.56 3.77 -1.96
C VAL A 263 -18.46 2.95 -3.24
N LEU A 264 -17.38 3.16 -3.97
CA LEU A 264 -17.00 2.35 -5.11
C LEU A 264 -15.90 1.39 -4.65
N TYR A 265 -16.15 0.08 -4.68
CA TYR A 265 -15.22 -0.95 -4.24
C TYR A 265 -14.79 -1.81 -5.41
N ALA A 266 -13.46 -2.03 -5.51
CA ALA A 266 -12.87 -2.92 -6.48
C ALA A 266 -11.97 -3.94 -5.78
N TYR A 267 -12.11 -5.21 -6.16
CA TYR A 267 -11.39 -6.33 -5.59
C TYR A 267 -10.81 -7.25 -6.67
N ARG A 268 -9.65 -7.82 -6.38
CA ARG A 268 -9.02 -8.88 -7.18
C ARG A 268 -8.71 -10.07 -6.28
N PRO A 269 -8.95 -11.32 -6.72
CA PRO A 269 -8.66 -12.51 -5.93
C PRO A 269 -7.15 -12.72 -5.70
N GLU A 270 -6.31 -12.19 -6.60
CA GLU A 270 -4.86 -12.32 -6.53
C GLU A 270 -4.18 -11.00 -6.90
N PRO A 271 -2.99 -10.69 -6.31
CA PRO A 271 -2.15 -9.59 -6.76
C PRO A 271 -1.81 -9.72 -8.22
N TYR A 272 -1.78 -8.61 -8.97
CA TYR A 272 -1.54 -8.62 -10.41
C TYR A 272 -0.22 -9.29 -10.79
N CYS A 273 0.82 -9.05 -10.00
CA CYS A 273 2.17 -9.54 -10.25
C CYS A 273 2.51 -10.87 -9.57
N LYS A 274 1.53 -11.56 -8.92
CA LYS A 274 1.79 -12.83 -8.21
C LYS A 274 2.51 -13.87 -9.07
N LYS A 275 2.11 -13.99 -10.34
CA LYS A 275 2.66 -15.02 -11.25
C LYS A 275 4.11 -14.77 -11.68
N ILE A 276 4.57 -13.53 -11.59
CA ILE A 276 5.95 -13.17 -11.98
C ILE A 276 6.93 -13.16 -10.80
N LYS A 277 6.46 -13.30 -9.57
CA LYS A 277 7.29 -13.27 -8.36
C LYS A 277 8.45 -14.27 -8.42
N THR A 278 8.19 -15.51 -8.85
CA THR A 278 9.23 -16.54 -8.96
C THR A 278 10.30 -16.17 -9.99
N PHE A 279 9.90 -15.55 -11.09
CA PHE A 279 10.81 -15.05 -12.11
C PHE A 279 11.67 -13.91 -11.56
N ARG A 280 11.06 -12.91 -10.90
CA ARG A 280 11.78 -11.82 -10.25
C ARG A 280 12.84 -12.33 -9.26
N VAL A 281 12.44 -13.19 -8.32
CA VAL A 281 13.36 -13.77 -7.32
C VAL A 281 14.54 -14.47 -7.99
N ARG A 282 14.30 -15.20 -9.09
CA ARG A 282 15.38 -15.85 -9.83
C ARG A 282 16.28 -14.84 -10.54
N LEU A 283 15.72 -13.82 -11.14
CA LEU A 283 16.46 -12.76 -11.84
C LEU A 283 17.34 -11.96 -10.86
N GLU A 284 16.82 -11.57 -9.71
CA GLU A 284 17.55 -10.88 -8.66
C GLU A 284 18.77 -11.70 -8.19
N LYS A 285 18.57 -13.01 -7.97
CA LYS A 285 19.66 -13.92 -7.61
C LYS A 285 20.72 -14.02 -8.70
N LEU A 286 20.32 -14.12 -9.94
CA LEU A 286 21.24 -14.20 -11.08
C LEU A 286 22.07 -12.92 -11.22
N LEU A 287 21.42 -11.75 -11.14
CA LEU A 287 22.13 -10.46 -11.24
C LEU A 287 23.07 -10.22 -10.07
N SER A 288 22.66 -10.57 -8.85
CA SER A 288 23.51 -10.45 -7.67
C SER A 288 24.77 -11.35 -7.79
N ASN A 289 24.59 -12.61 -8.17
CA ASN A 289 25.71 -13.53 -8.40
C ASN A 289 26.60 -13.06 -9.56
N TYR A 290 26.02 -12.50 -10.61
CA TYR A 290 26.78 -11.97 -11.74
C TYR A 290 27.62 -10.75 -11.33
N ALA A 291 27.06 -9.83 -10.54
CA ALA A 291 27.79 -8.70 -9.98
C ALA A 291 28.95 -9.18 -9.12
N ASP A 292 28.74 -10.15 -8.20
CA ASP A 292 29.81 -10.73 -7.40
C ASP A 292 30.91 -11.36 -8.25
N CYS A 293 30.54 -12.01 -9.33
CA CYS A 293 31.48 -12.64 -10.27
C CYS A 293 32.35 -11.60 -10.99
N ILE A 294 31.72 -10.50 -11.44
CA ILE A 294 32.42 -9.38 -12.06
C ILE A 294 33.40 -8.76 -11.07
N ASP A 295 32.94 -8.43 -9.87
CA ASP A 295 33.79 -7.79 -8.82
C ASP A 295 34.98 -8.68 -8.47
N TYR A 296 34.77 -10.00 -8.38
CA TYR A 296 35.85 -10.94 -8.10
C TYR A 296 36.88 -11.01 -9.23
N HIS A 297 36.46 -10.97 -10.50
CA HIS A 297 37.36 -11.08 -11.65
C HIS A 297 37.94 -9.75 -12.12
N PHE A 298 37.41 -8.61 -11.65
CA PHE A 298 37.87 -7.28 -12.06
C PHE A 298 39.30 -6.97 -11.52
N PHE A 299 39.68 -7.60 -10.42
CA PHE A 299 41.05 -7.53 -9.86
C PHE A 299 41.63 -8.94 -9.72
N PRO A 300 42.04 -9.58 -10.83
CA PRO A 300 42.58 -10.94 -10.77
C PRO A 300 43.90 -10.95 -9.99
N LEU A 301 43.95 -11.71 -8.91
CA LEU A 301 45.19 -12.05 -8.24
C LEU A 301 45.91 -13.10 -9.07
N LEU A 302 46.98 -12.73 -9.72
CA LEU A 302 47.86 -13.67 -10.43
C LEU A 302 48.77 -14.34 -9.39
N LYS A 303 48.52 -15.62 -9.06
CA LYS A 303 49.43 -16.44 -8.25
C LYS A 303 50.37 -17.17 -9.20
N LEU A 304 51.64 -16.74 -9.26
CA LEU A 304 52.67 -17.46 -9.98
C LEU A 304 53.26 -18.54 -9.04
N ILE A 305 53.14 -19.81 -9.48
CA ILE A 305 53.72 -20.96 -8.75
C ILE A 305 54.88 -21.48 -9.59
N GLY A 306 56.12 -21.31 -9.14
CA GLY A 306 57.32 -21.76 -9.81
C GLY A 306 58.55 -20.93 -9.41
N ASP A 307 59.69 -21.24 -10.00
CA ASP A 307 60.92 -20.46 -9.80
C ASP A 307 60.77 -19.12 -10.52
N VAL A 308 60.60 -18.05 -9.76
CA VAL A 308 60.39 -16.68 -10.27
C VAL A 308 61.65 -15.83 -10.27
N GLU A 309 62.81 -16.45 -10.45
CA GLU A 309 64.04 -15.69 -10.65
C GLU A 309 63.92 -14.79 -11.88
N GLY A 310 63.98 -13.49 -11.67
CA GLY A 310 63.94 -12.49 -12.77
C GLY A 310 62.66 -11.67 -12.86
N PHE A 311 61.59 -11.94 -12.08
CA PHE A 311 60.33 -11.18 -12.14
C PHE A 311 60.27 -9.94 -11.20
N MET A 312 61.37 -9.63 -10.50
CA MET A 312 61.54 -8.38 -9.76
C MET A 312 61.90 -7.22 -10.71
N GLY A 313 61.10 -7.01 -11.71
CA GLY A 313 61.14 -5.82 -12.55
C GLY A 313 60.39 -4.68 -11.90
N LYS A 314 61.13 -3.67 -11.50
CA LYS A 314 60.76 -2.31 -11.07
C LYS A 314 59.26 -1.99 -11.28
N VAL A 315 58.53 -1.78 -10.17
CA VAL A 315 57.33 -0.95 -10.12
C VAL A 315 57.77 0.49 -9.92
#